data_3f8f6c0172f6078f3e700e9933bf2caf
#
_entry.id   3f8f6c0172f6078f3e700e9933bf2caf
#
_cell.length_a   1.000
_cell.length_b   1.000
_cell.length_c   1.000
_cell.angle_alpha   90.00
_cell.angle_beta   90.00
_cell.angle_gamma   90.00
#
_symmetry.space_group_name_H-M   'P 1'
#
loop_
_entity.id
_entity.type
_entity.pdbx_description
1 polymer ?
#
loop_
_entity_poly.entity_id
_entity_poly.type
_entity_poly.pdbx_seq_one_letter_code
_entity_poly.pdbx_strand_id
1 'polypeptide(L)'
;MNTGCLILAGGKSRRMGYRKSSLRLNGTTFLDKLIFELRDFPEILVSVDDAARHPEIPYSMIDDRYSDCGPMSGLYSALSVCESDALLVLPCDVPLFSGTLAHHLQEVMKHSDTDALICVTADERVHPLCGIYRKSCTPVLKRCLDNGNLRIMDALNNLKVHFYHVEEDSWQLQNINTPEEYQKLTAKSCLAISGFKNSGKTTLMERLIPELIHRGLKVATVKHDGHSFEPDSPGTDSY
;
A
#
# COMPACT_ATOMS: atom_id res chain seq x y z
N MET A 1 14.37 -18.72 1.95
CA MET A 1 13.72 -18.10 0.79
C MET A 1 14.01 -16.61 0.84
N ASN A 2 14.65 -16.08 -0.17
CA ASN A 2 14.90 -14.65 -0.32
C ASN A 2 13.67 -14.01 -1.02
N THR A 3 13.09 -12.96 -0.44
CA THR A 3 11.90 -12.29 -1.00
C THR A 3 12.24 -10.85 -1.30
N GLY A 4 12.09 -10.44 -2.54
CA GLY A 4 12.13 -9.05 -2.97
C GLY A 4 10.73 -8.46 -3.03
N CYS A 5 10.63 -7.23 -3.52
CA CYS A 5 9.37 -6.51 -3.70
C CYS A 5 9.19 -6.04 -5.14
N LEU A 6 7.95 -6.04 -5.60
CA LEU A 6 7.54 -5.45 -6.87
C LEU A 6 6.41 -4.46 -6.63
N ILE A 7 6.62 -3.22 -7.01
CA ILE A 7 5.56 -2.20 -7.03
C ILE A 7 5.12 -2.00 -8.48
N LEU A 8 3.86 -2.27 -8.76
CA LEU A 8 3.24 -2.07 -10.08
C LEU A 8 2.79 -0.61 -10.20
N ALA A 9 3.59 0.22 -10.85
CA ALA A 9 3.34 1.65 -11.01
C ALA A 9 2.87 2.03 -12.42
N GLY A 10 2.86 1.08 -13.36
CA GLY A 10 2.33 1.23 -14.71
C GLY A 10 0.81 1.33 -14.74
N GLY A 11 0.28 1.89 -15.83
CA GLY A 11 -1.15 1.97 -16.08
C GLY A 11 -1.64 3.37 -16.45
N LYS A 12 -2.64 3.41 -17.35
CA LYS A 12 -3.13 4.65 -18.00
C LYS A 12 -3.93 5.59 -17.08
N SER A 13 -4.13 5.23 -15.80
CA SER A 13 -4.84 6.01 -14.73
C SER A 13 -6.04 6.86 -15.23
N ARG A 14 -6.79 6.35 -16.22
CA ARG A 14 -7.79 7.12 -17.00
C ARG A 14 -8.90 7.75 -16.14
N ARG A 15 -9.26 7.11 -15.02
CA ARG A 15 -10.34 7.59 -14.12
C ARG A 15 -9.88 8.69 -13.18
N MET A 16 -8.59 8.70 -12.81
CA MET A 16 -8.03 9.68 -11.87
C MET A 16 -7.61 11.00 -12.53
N GLY A 17 -7.35 11.00 -13.85
CA GLY A 17 -6.76 12.15 -14.54
C GLY A 17 -5.30 12.46 -14.20
N TYR A 18 -4.76 11.80 -13.17
CA TYR A 18 -3.37 11.93 -12.71
C TYR A 18 -2.73 10.55 -12.56
N ARG A 19 -1.40 10.47 -12.68
CA ARG A 19 -0.65 9.23 -12.42
C ARG A 19 -0.74 8.87 -10.95
N LYS A 20 -1.16 7.65 -10.63
CA LYS A 20 -1.34 7.19 -9.25
C LYS A 20 -0.04 7.22 -8.45
N SER A 21 1.09 6.90 -9.09
CA SER A 21 2.43 6.96 -8.48
C SER A 21 2.79 8.34 -7.93
N SER A 22 2.26 9.41 -8.54
CA SER A 22 2.52 10.81 -8.16
C SER A 22 1.53 11.39 -7.14
N LEU A 23 0.45 10.66 -6.81
CA LEU A 23 -0.50 11.10 -5.78
C LEU A 23 0.20 11.17 -4.42
N ARG A 24 -0.17 12.16 -3.61
CA ARG A 24 0.49 12.41 -2.32
C ARG A 24 -0.44 12.14 -1.13
N LEU A 25 0.11 11.48 -0.12
CA LEU A 25 -0.49 11.34 1.19
C LEU A 25 0.47 11.96 2.22
N ASN A 26 0.01 12.98 2.95
CA ASN A 26 0.82 13.71 3.93
C ASN A 26 2.15 14.27 3.36
N GLY A 27 2.14 14.72 2.11
CA GLY A 27 3.30 15.32 1.44
C GLY A 27 4.24 14.35 0.71
N THR A 28 4.11 13.03 0.94
CA THR A 28 4.91 11.98 0.31
C THR A 28 4.11 11.31 -0.81
N THR A 29 4.73 10.94 -1.93
CA THR A 29 4.02 10.23 -2.99
C THR A 29 3.61 8.82 -2.53
N PHE A 30 2.59 8.23 -3.17
CA PHE A 30 2.18 6.85 -2.88
C PHE A 30 3.33 5.87 -3.12
N LEU A 31 4.08 6.09 -4.20
CA LEU A 31 5.24 5.25 -4.53
C LEU A 31 6.34 5.37 -3.46
N ASP A 32 6.76 6.60 -3.10
CA ASP A 32 7.80 6.81 -2.08
C ASP A 32 7.39 6.23 -0.73
N LYS A 33 6.08 6.32 -0.38
CA LYS A 33 5.56 5.74 0.85
C LYS A 33 5.69 4.22 0.85
N LEU A 34 5.29 3.55 -0.23
CA LEU A 34 5.43 2.09 -0.33
C LEU A 34 6.91 1.66 -0.31
N ILE A 35 7.79 2.37 -1.02
CA ILE A 35 9.24 2.08 -0.99
C ILE A 35 9.81 2.26 0.42
N PHE A 36 9.37 3.29 1.15
CA PHE A 36 9.79 3.46 2.54
C PHE A 36 9.33 2.31 3.45
N GLU A 37 8.09 1.84 3.30
CA GLU A 37 7.57 0.69 4.05
C GLU A 37 8.34 -0.62 3.73
N LEU A 38 8.81 -0.77 2.49
CA LEU A 38 9.48 -1.97 1.99
C LEU A 38 11.02 -1.89 2.04
N ARG A 39 11.61 -0.83 2.58
CA ARG A 39 13.05 -0.54 2.53
C ARG A 39 13.95 -1.63 3.13
N ASP A 40 13.42 -2.48 4.00
CA ASP A 40 14.17 -3.56 4.64
C ASP A 40 14.23 -4.84 3.78
N PHE A 41 13.54 -4.85 2.63
CA PHE A 41 13.64 -5.95 1.67
C PHE A 41 14.90 -5.79 0.80
N PRO A 42 15.55 -6.91 0.43
CA PRO A 42 16.85 -6.87 -0.26
C PRO A 42 16.78 -6.31 -1.69
N GLU A 43 15.59 -6.34 -2.30
CA GLU A 43 15.36 -5.93 -3.68
C GLU A 43 13.99 -5.27 -3.79
N ILE A 44 13.93 -4.08 -4.39
CA ILE A 44 12.68 -3.38 -4.70
C ILE A 44 12.70 -2.99 -6.17
N LEU A 45 11.74 -3.52 -6.91
CA LEU A 45 11.56 -3.30 -8.34
C LEU A 45 10.28 -2.49 -8.57
N VAL A 46 10.32 -1.54 -9.50
CA VAL A 46 9.14 -0.77 -9.92
C VAL A 46 8.81 -1.11 -11.36
N SER A 47 7.67 -1.75 -11.62
CA SER A 47 7.23 -2.05 -12.98
C SER A 47 6.42 -0.89 -13.54
N VAL A 48 6.76 -0.49 -14.75
CA VAL A 48 6.11 0.55 -15.54
C VAL A 48 5.86 0.06 -16.96
N ASP A 49 4.94 0.72 -17.67
CA ASP A 49 4.65 0.41 -19.08
C ASP A 49 5.83 0.73 -20.02
N ASP A 50 6.56 1.82 -19.71
CA ASP A 50 7.73 2.28 -20.46
C ASP A 50 8.52 3.24 -19.55
N ALA A 51 9.73 2.87 -19.15
CA ALA A 51 10.55 3.65 -18.22
C ALA A 51 10.85 5.07 -18.74
N ALA A 52 11.00 5.25 -20.05
CA ALA A 52 11.23 6.57 -20.64
C ALA A 52 10.08 7.55 -20.42
N ARG A 53 8.88 7.05 -20.13
CA ARG A 53 7.69 7.87 -19.85
C ARG A 53 7.56 8.26 -18.39
N HIS A 54 8.44 7.77 -17.51
CA HIS A 54 8.40 7.96 -16.07
C HIS A 54 9.70 8.57 -15.51
N PRO A 55 10.20 9.69 -16.07
CA PRO A 55 11.46 10.29 -15.61
C PRO A 55 11.40 10.82 -14.17
N GLU A 56 10.18 10.95 -13.62
CA GLU A 56 9.94 11.35 -12.25
C GLU A 56 10.17 10.24 -11.21
N ILE A 57 10.34 8.98 -11.65
CA ILE A 57 10.58 7.83 -10.75
C ILE A 57 12.10 7.63 -10.58
N PRO A 58 12.68 7.91 -9.40
CA PRO A 58 14.11 7.82 -9.16
C PRO A 58 14.58 6.41 -8.74
N TYR A 59 13.81 5.38 -9.04
CA TYR A 59 14.06 4.00 -8.60
C TYR A 59 14.33 3.08 -9.79
N SER A 60 14.89 1.89 -9.53
CA SER A 60 15.12 0.87 -10.54
C SER A 60 13.80 0.42 -11.16
N MET A 61 13.60 0.76 -12.42
CA MET A 61 12.38 0.43 -13.17
C MET A 61 12.58 -0.78 -14.05
N ILE A 62 11.50 -1.52 -14.23
CA ILE A 62 11.40 -2.65 -15.17
C ILE A 62 10.31 -2.33 -16.19
N ASP A 63 10.67 -2.41 -17.45
CA ASP A 63 9.72 -2.29 -18.56
C ASP A 63 8.89 -3.56 -18.73
N ASP A 64 7.64 -3.38 -19.05
CA ASP A 64 6.74 -4.48 -19.39
C ASP A 64 7.18 -5.17 -20.69
N ARG A 65 7.50 -6.46 -20.62
CA ARG A 65 7.90 -7.27 -21.81
C ARG A 65 6.76 -7.48 -22.81
N TYR A 66 5.53 -7.40 -22.35
CA TYR A 66 4.31 -7.48 -23.18
C TYR A 66 3.58 -6.17 -23.09
N SER A 67 3.57 -5.40 -24.16
CA SER A 67 2.91 -4.10 -24.21
C SER A 67 1.40 -4.24 -24.07
N ASP A 68 0.78 -3.29 -23.35
CA ASP A 68 -0.67 -3.20 -23.13
C ASP A 68 -1.32 -4.46 -22.49
N CYS A 69 -0.53 -5.34 -21.85
CA CYS A 69 -1.00 -6.56 -21.19
C CYS A 69 -1.30 -6.38 -19.69
N GLY A 70 -1.28 -5.14 -19.20
CA GLY A 70 -1.64 -4.79 -17.83
C GLY A 70 -0.71 -5.39 -16.76
N PRO A 71 -1.18 -5.55 -15.52
CA PRO A 71 -0.33 -5.91 -14.38
C PRO A 71 0.30 -7.32 -14.49
N MET A 72 -0.26 -8.21 -15.29
CA MET A 72 0.32 -9.54 -15.51
C MET A 72 1.66 -9.45 -16.23
N SER A 73 1.81 -8.51 -17.18
CA SER A 73 3.08 -8.27 -17.87
C SER A 73 4.15 -7.80 -16.90
N GLY A 74 3.83 -6.81 -16.05
CA GLY A 74 4.75 -6.32 -15.04
C GLY A 74 5.20 -7.41 -14.06
N LEU A 75 4.25 -8.22 -13.57
CA LEU A 75 4.54 -9.35 -12.70
C LEU A 75 5.46 -10.38 -13.38
N TYR A 76 5.14 -10.78 -14.62
CA TYR A 76 5.95 -11.70 -15.38
C TYR A 76 7.36 -11.15 -15.65
N SER A 77 7.45 -9.87 -16.06
CA SER A 77 8.71 -9.21 -16.39
C SER A 77 9.62 -9.17 -15.16
N ALA A 78 9.08 -8.77 -14.00
CA ALA A 78 9.82 -8.70 -12.75
C ALA A 78 10.30 -10.08 -12.27
N LEU A 79 9.42 -11.10 -12.23
CA LEU A 79 9.79 -12.47 -11.84
C LEU A 79 10.83 -13.09 -12.77
N SER A 80 10.90 -12.64 -14.04
CA SER A 80 11.87 -13.13 -15.02
C SER A 80 13.28 -12.57 -14.81
N VAL A 81 13.44 -11.45 -14.10
CA VAL A 81 14.73 -10.75 -13.94
C VAL A 81 15.16 -10.56 -12.50
N CYS A 82 14.25 -10.67 -11.52
CA CYS A 82 14.57 -10.49 -10.10
C CYS A 82 15.66 -11.46 -9.65
N GLU A 83 16.47 -11.05 -8.67
CA GLU A 83 17.46 -11.92 -8.03
C GLU A 83 16.83 -12.79 -6.95
N SER A 84 15.78 -12.31 -6.32
CA SER A 84 15.05 -12.97 -5.24
C SER A 84 14.30 -14.22 -5.69
N ASP A 85 14.05 -15.17 -4.78
CA ASP A 85 13.29 -16.42 -5.04
C ASP A 85 11.80 -16.17 -5.27
N ALA A 86 11.28 -15.08 -4.66
CA ALA A 86 9.89 -14.64 -4.71
C ALA A 86 9.81 -13.13 -4.65
N LEU A 87 8.69 -12.56 -5.10
CA LEU A 87 8.39 -11.13 -5.00
C LEU A 87 7.08 -10.90 -4.22
N LEU A 88 7.14 -10.03 -3.22
CA LEU A 88 5.95 -9.37 -2.69
C LEU A 88 5.48 -8.35 -3.73
N VAL A 89 4.27 -8.51 -4.21
CA VAL A 89 3.68 -7.69 -5.28
C VAL A 89 2.64 -6.76 -4.69
N LEU A 90 2.74 -5.48 -5.03
CA LEU A 90 1.81 -4.44 -4.61
C LEU A 90 1.51 -3.50 -5.78
N PRO A 91 0.26 -3.10 -6.01
CA PRO A 91 -0.03 -2.00 -6.89
C PRO A 91 0.26 -0.66 -6.18
N CYS A 92 0.69 0.35 -6.91
CA CYS A 92 1.02 1.66 -6.32
C CYS A 92 -0.18 2.41 -5.73
N ASP A 93 -1.39 1.90 -5.91
CA ASP A 93 -2.64 2.50 -5.43
C ASP A 93 -3.14 1.93 -4.09
N VAL A 94 -2.31 1.19 -3.36
CA VAL A 94 -2.55 0.76 -1.97
C VAL A 94 -1.61 1.48 -0.98
N PRO A 95 -1.71 2.82 -0.83
CA PRO A 95 -0.74 3.62 -0.10
C PRO A 95 -0.72 3.37 1.41
N LEU A 96 -1.67 2.59 1.94
CA LEU A 96 -1.79 2.29 3.37
C LEU A 96 -1.13 0.95 3.75
N PHE A 97 -0.58 0.21 2.79
CA PHE A 97 0.12 -1.03 3.04
C PHE A 97 1.38 -0.80 3.89
N SER A 98 1.57 -1.62 4.93
CA SER A 98 2.67 -1.45 5.90
C SER A 98 3.77 -2.49 5.73
N GLY A 99 4.99 -2.11 6.14
CA GLY A 99 6.13 -3.03 6.25
C GLY A 99 5.87 -4.19 7.21
N THR A 100 5.10 -3.96 8.29
CA THR A 100 4.70 -5.01 9.24
C THR A 100 3.90 -6.11 8.56
N LEU A 101 2.89 -5.74 7.76
CA LEU A 101 2.11 -6.71 6.99
C LEU A 101 2.98 -7.42 5.94
N ALA A 102 3.89 -6.68 5.28
CA ALA A 102 4.84 -7.25 4.32
C ALA A 102 5.70 -8.37 4.93
N HIS A 103 6.31 -8.11 6.08
CA HIS A 103 7.13 -9.10 6.79
C HIS A 103 6.30 -10.28 7.30
N HIS A 104 5.07 -10.03 7.75
CA HIS A 104 4.18 -11.11 8.17
C HIS A 104 3.85 -12.06 7.00
N LEU A 105 3.48 -11.50 5.84
CA LEU A 105 3.24 -12.30 4.62
C LEU A 105 4.48 -13.08 4.20
N GLN A 106 5.68 -12.47 4.31
CA GLN A 106 6.95 -13.14 4.01
C GLN A 106 7.17 -14.36 4.90
N GLU A 107 6.91 -14.27 6.21
CA GLU A 107 7.05 -15.40 7.13
C GLU A 107 6.03 -16.50 6.83
N VAL A 108 4.77 -16.15 6.56
CA VAL A 108 3.76 -17.14 6.16
C VAL A 108 4.17 -17.86 4.88
N MET A 109 4.64 -17.12 3.86
CA MET A 109 5.07 -17.70 2.59
C MET A 109 6.30 -18.60 2.74
N LYS A 110 7.22 -18.27 3.63
CA LYS A 110 8.44 -19.04 3.91
C LYS A 110 8.11 -20.46 4.41
N HIS A 111 7.03 -20.59 5.17
CA HIS A 111 6.56 -21.88 5.72
C HIS A 111 5.48 -22.55 4.86
N SER A 112 5.13 -21.98 3.72
CA SER A 112 4.13 -22.50 2.81
C SER A 112 4.79 -23.22 1.63
N ASP A 113 4.21 -24.37 1.23
CA ASP A 113 4.59 -25.11 0.01
C ASP A 113 3.63 -24.74 -1.14
N THR A 114 3.50 -23.42 -1.41
CA THR A 114 2.64 -22.87 -2.46
C THR A 114 3.43 -22.02 -3.45
N ASP A 115 2.91 -21.85 -4.67
CA ASP A 115 3.51 -20.98 -5.69
C ASP A 115 3.23 -19.50 -5.39
N ALA A 116 2.04 -19.21 -4.84
CA ALA A 116 1.64 -17.87 -4.50
C ALA A 116 0.87 -17.82 -3.17
N LEU A 117 0.99 -16.68 -2.48
CA LEU A 117 0.21 -16.29 -1.32
C LEU A 117 -0.52 -15.00 -1.66
N ILE A 118 -1.86 -15.01 -1.60
CA ILE A 118 -2.70 -13.90 -2.06
C ILE A 118 -3.57 -13.39 -0.91
N CYS A 119 -3.56 -12.08 -0.69
CA CYS A 119 -4.36 -11.46 0.36
C CYS A 119 -5.86 -11.49 0.01
N VAL A 120 -6.66 -11.78 1.04
CA VAL A 120 -8.13 -11.74 1.02
C VAL A 120 -8.59 -10.86 2.18
N THR A 121 -9.46 -9.91 1.92
CA THR A 121 -10.05 -9.04 2.95
C THR A 121 -11.21 -9.73 3.68
N ALA A 122 -11.63 -9.19 4.83
CA ALA A 122 -12.70 -9.75 5.66
C ALA A 122 -14.07 -9.85 4.93
N ASP A 123 -14.28 -9.08 3.86
CA ASP A 123 -15.43 -9.16 2.96
C ASP A 123 -15.26 -10.20 1.83
N GLU A 124 -14.33 -11.15 1.99
CA GLU A 124 -14.00 -12.23 1.03
C GLU A 124 -13.51 -11.71 -0.34
N ARG A 125 -13.07 -10.48 -0.42
CA ARG A 125 -12.50 -9.92 -1.66
C ARG A 125 -11.06 -10.36 -1.82
N VAL A 126 -10.77 -11.05 -2.93
CA VAL A 126 -9.42 -11.45 -3.30
C VAL A 126 -8.65 -10.27 -3.92
N HIS A 127 -7.43 -10.04 -3.47
CA HIS A 127 -6.53 -9.02 -3.98
C HIS A 127 -5.33 -9.64 -4.72
N PRO A 128 -5.49 -10.04 -5.98
CA PRO A 128 -4.48 -10.83 -6.69
C PRO A 128 -3.18 -10.07 -6.95
N LEU A 129 -3.18 -8.75 -6.80
CA LEU A 129 -1.98 -7.91 -6.88
C LEU A 129 -1.40 -7.53 -5.52
N CYS A 130 -1.97 -8.04 -4.41
CA CYS A 130 -1.42 -7.87 -3.07
C CYS A 130 -1.09 -9.26 -2.52
N GLY A 131 0.19 -9.67 -2.60
CA GLY A 131 0.60 -11.00 -2.19
C GLY A 131 2.01 -11.34 -2.64
N ILE A 132 2.44 -12.57 -2.39
CA ILE A 132 3.79 -13.05 -2.74
C ILE A 132 3.70 -14.09 -3.85
N TYR A 133 4.53 -13.95 -4.86
CA TYR A 133 4.64 -14.86 -6.01
C TYR A 133 6.06 -15.41 -6.10
N ARG A 134 6.22 -16.74 -6.15
CA ARG A 134 7.50 -17.39 -6.40
C ARG A 134 7.85 -17.37 -7.90
N LYS A 135 9.13 -17.51 -8.20
CA LYS A 135 9.60 -17.68 -9.60
C LYS A 135 8.94 -18.86 -10.33
N SER A 136 8.46 -19.87 -9.60
CA SER A 136 7.69 -20.99 -10.17
C SER A 136 6.42 -20.57 -10.91
N CYS A 137 5.89 -19.37 -10.61
CA CYS A 137 4.73 -18.81 -11.32
C CYS A 137 5.05 -18.38 -12.76
N THR A 138 6.32 -18.08 -13.07
CA THR A 138 6.74 -17.50 -14.35
C THR A 138 6.27 -18.29 -15.59
N PRO A 139 6.35 -19.64 -15.66
CA PRO A 139 5.88 -20.40 -16.82
C PRO A 139 4.36 -20.29 -17.04
N VAL A 140 3.58 -20.24 -15.95
CA VAL A 140 2.12 -20.11 -16.03
C VAL A 140 1.73 -18.72 -16.52
N LEU A 141 2.34 -17.67 -15.96
CA LEU A 141 2.12 -16.28 -16.39
C LEU A 141 2.48 -16.09 -17.86
N LYS A 142 3.64 -16.63 -18.29
CA LYS A 142 4.06 -16.59 -19.69
C LYS A 142 3.01 -17.22 -20.61
N ARG A 143 2.56 -18.42 -20.29
CA ARG A 143 1.54 -19.13 -21.08
C ARG A 143 0.23 -18.33 -21.18
N CYS A 144 -0.19 -17.67 -20.08
CA CYS A 144 -1.37 -16.81 -20.10
C CYS A 144 -1.18 -15.62 -21.03
N LEU A 145 -0.04 -14.93 -20.94
CA LEU A 145 0.31 -13.80 -21.81
C LEU A 145 0.39 -14.20 -23.28
N ASP A 146 1.07 -15.29 -23.61
CA ASP A 146 1.21 -15.80 -24.98
C ASP A 146 -0.16 -16.15 -25.60
N ASN A 147 -1.13 -16.57 -24.79
CA ASN A 147 -2.50 -16.88 -25.21
C ASN A 147 -3.47 -15.69 -25.14
N GLY A 148 -2.99 -14.49 -24.81
CA GLY A 148 -3.83 -13.29 -24.66
C GLY A 148 -4.79 -13.31 -23.46
N ASN A 149 -4.59 -14.24 -22.51
CA ASN A 149 -5.36 -14.28 -21.26
C ASN A 149 -4.68 -13.38 -20.22
N LEU A 150 -5.24 -12.19 -20.00
CA LEU A 150 -4.67 -11.15 -19.13
C LEU A 150 -5.26 -11.14 -17.72
N ARG A 151 -6.15 -12.09 -17.38
CA ARG A 151 -6.77 -12.19 -16.06
C ARG A 151 -5.85 -12.92 -15.10
N ILE A 152 -5.33 -12.22 -14.08
CA ILE A 152 -4.46 -12.85 -13.06
C ILE A 152 -5.16 -13.99 -12.33
N MET A 153 -6.47 -13.86 -12.05
CA MET A 153 -7.25 -14.93 -11.41
C MET A 153 -7.21 -16.23 -12.22
N ASP A 154 -7.22 -16.17 -13.55
CA ASP A 154 -7.13 -17.37 -14.39
C ASP A 154 -5.73 -18.02 -14.32
N ALA A 155 -4.69 -17.21 -14.15
CA ALA A 155 -3.34 -17.74 -13.88
C ALA A 155 -3.27 -18.42 -12.50
N LEU A 156 -3.87 -17.82 -11.47
CA LEU A 156 -3.92 -18.39 -10.12
C LEU A 156 -4.62 -19.73 -10.07
N ASN A 157 -5.64 -19.96 -10.89
CA ASN A 157 -6.33 -21.27 -11.00
C ASN A 157 -5.43 -22.42 -11.48
N ASN A 158 -4.25 -22.09 -12.04
CA ASN A 158 -3.25 -23.07 -12.52
C ASN A 158 -2.01 -23.12 -11.61
N LEU A 159 -2.08 -22.56 -10.42
CA LEU A 159 -1.02 -22.47 -9.43
C LEU A 159 -1.51 -23.03 -8.09
N LYS A 160 -0.57 -23.46 -7.26
CA LYS A 160 -0.85 -23.80 -5.87
C LYS A 160 -0.87 -22.51 -5.05
N VAL A 161 -2.06 -22.04 -4.67
CA VAL A 161 -2.26 -20.73 -4.02
C VAL A 161 -2.71 -20.90 -2.57
N HIS A 162 -2.09 -20.12 -1.68
CA HIS A 162 -2.57 -19.89 -0.33
C HIS A 162 -3.31 -18.55 -0.27
N PHE A 163 -4.60 -18.57 0.01
CA PHE A 163 -5.40 -17.38 0.26
C PHE A 163 -5.29 -16.99 1.74
N TYR A 164 -4.61 -15.86 1.98
CA TYR A 164 -4.34 -15.35 3.33
C TYR A 164 -5.37 -14.28 3.72
N HIS A 165 -6.16 -14.55 4.76
CA HIS A 165 -7.19 -13.63 5.24
C HIS A 165 -6.57 -12.54 6.14
N VAL A 166 -6.65 -11.29 5.67
CA VAL A 166 -6.23 -10.09 6.40
C VAL A 166 -7.46 -9.50 7.07
N GLU A 167 -7.78 -9.95 8.30
CA GLU A 167 -9.04 -9.58 8.97
C GLU A 167 -8.98 -8.16 9.56
N GLU A 168 -8.10 -7.93 10.54
CA GLU A 168 -8.03 -6.65 11.27
C GLU A 168 -7.42 -5.52 10.45
N ASP A 169 -6.54 -5.84 9.50
CA ASP A 169 -5.75 -4.91 8.69
C ASP A 169 -6.28 -4.75 7.26
N SER A 170 -7.51 -5.17 6.98
CA SER A 170 -8.15 -5.12 5.64
C SER A 170 -8.10 -3.72 4.99
N TRP A 171 -8.10 -2.66 5.80
CA TRP A 171 -7.98 -1.27 5.35
C TRP A 171 -6.64 -0.98 4.66
N GLN A 172 -5.57 -1.74 4.94
CA GLN A 172 -4.26 -1.60 4.30
C GLN A 172 -4.30 -2.01 2.82
N LEU A 173 -5.27 -2.84 2.42
CA LEU A 173 -5.44 -3.30 1.04
C LEU A 173 -6.40 -2.42 0.23
N GLN A 174 -6.82 -1.28 0.78
CA GLN A 174 -7.72 -0.35 0.10
C GLN A 174 -7.03 0.31 -1.09
N ASN A 175 -7.57 0.04 -2.29
CA ASN A 175 -7.16 0.71 -3.52
C ASN A 175 -7.75 2.12 -3.60
N ILE A 176 -6.95 3.08 -4.04
CA ILE A 176 -7.37 4.46 -4.33
C ILE A 176 -7.47 4.62 -5.85
N ASN A 177 -8.68 4.53 -6.37
CA ASN A 177 -8.96 4.48 -7.81
C ASN A 177 -9.71 5.69 -8.36
N THR A 178 -10.36 6.47 -7.47
CA THR A 178 -11.19 7.62 -7.85
C THR A 178 -10.77 8.89 -7.08
N PRO A 179 -11.07 10.08 -7.63
CA PRO A 179 -10.85 11.34 -6.92
C PRO A 179 -11.58 11.40 -5.58
N GLU A 180 -12.77 10.82 -5.47
CA GLU A 180 -13.58 10.78 -4.25
C GLU A 180 -12.90 9.92 -3.16
N GLU A 181 -12.36 8.75 -3.54
CA GLU A 181 -11.59 7.89 -2.61
C GLU A 181 -10.32 8.62 -2.14
N TYR A 182 -9.62 9.30 -3.05
CA TYR A 182 -8.46 10.10 -2.71
C TYR A 182 -8.79 11.27 -1.79
N GLN A 183 -9.89 11.98 -2.04
CA GLN A 183 -10.37 13.05 -1.16
C GLN A 183 -10.70 12.50 0.24
N LYS A 184 -11.37 11.36 0.34
CA LYS A 184 -11.65 10.71 1.63
C LYS A 184 -10.37 10.33 2.37
N LEU A 185 -9.38 9.78 1.66
CA LEU A 185 -8.09 9.40 2.24
C LEU A 185 -7.31 10.63 2.75
N THR A 186 -7.36 11.74 2.03
CA THR A 186 -6.61 12.96 2.35
C THR A 186 -7.42 13.97 3.19
N ALA A 187 -8.70 13.70 3.42
CA ALA A 187 -9.55 14.55 4.24
C ALA A 187 -8.99 14.65 5.67
N LYS A 188 -8.85 15.88 6.15
CA LYS A 188 -8.49 16.10 7.55
C LYS A 188 -9.67 15.71 8.42
N SER A 189 -9.50 14.71 9.26
CA SER A 189 -10.49 14.34 10.26
C SER A 189 -10.43 15.35 11.41
N CYS A 190 -11.59 15.88 11.79
CA CYS A 190 -11.71 16.74 12.96
C CYS A 190 -12.56 16.01 14.02
N LEU A 191 -11.97 15.77 15.19
CA LEU A 191 -12.68 15.23 16.34
C LEU A 191 -12.96 16.35 17.32
N ALA A 192 -14.23 16.68 17.52
CA ALA A 192 -14.65 17.67 18.53
C ALA A 192 -14.95 16.99 19.86
N ILE A 193 -14.25 17.39 20.92
CA ILE A 193 -14.52 16.95 22.29
C ILE A 193 -15.18 18.12 23.03
N SER A 194 -16.45 17.97 23.34
CA SER A 194 -17.24 18.97 24.05
C SER A 194 -17.78 18.44 25.38
N GLY A 195 -18.05 19.31 26.32
CA GLY A 195 -18.61 18.95 27.63
C GLY A 195 -18.48 20.10 28.63
N PHE A 196 -19.15 19.97 29.77
CA PHE A 196 -19.14 20.95 30.87
C PHE A 196 -17.73 21.16 31.47
N LYS A 197 -17.52 22.25 32.14
CA LYS A 197 -16.29 22.51 32.90
C LYS A 197 -16.03 21.35 33.86
N ASN A 198 -14.77 20.93 33.98
CA ASN A 198 -14.32 19.82 34.83
C ASN A 198 -14.92 18.43 34.48
N SER A 199 -15.36 18.20 33.24
CA SER A 199 -15.89 16.89 32.79
C SER A 199 -14.82 15.91 32.30
N GLY A 200 -13.54 16.18 32.51
CA GLY A 200 -12.45 15.28 32.15
C GLY A 200 -11.99 15.40 30.68
N LYS A 201 -12.38 16.46 29.95
CA LYS A 201 -11.97 16.65 28.54
C LYS A 201 -10.46 16.65 28.35
N THR A 202 -9.73 17.41 29.18
CA THR A 202 -8.25 17.47 29.11
C THR A 202 -7.64 16.12 29.40
N THR A 203 -8.08 15.42 30.43
CA THR A 203 -7.59 14.06 30.76
C THR A 203 -7.84 13.05 29.62
N LEU A 204 -8.96 13.18 28.90
CA LEU A 204 -9.22 12.37 27.73
C LEU A 204 -8.23 12.70 26.60
N MET A 205 -7.96 13.98 26.35
CA MET A 205 -7.01 14.43 25.32
C MET A 205 -5.58 13.96 25.62
N GLU A 206 -5.14 14.04 26.89
CA GLU A 206 -3.82 13.58 27.33
C GLU A 206 -3.57 12.09 27.05
N ARG A 207 -4.63 11.27 27.03
CA ARG A 207 -4.55 9.85 26.70
C ARG A 207 -4.74 9.58 25.22
N LEU A 208 -5.63 10.31 24.56
CA LEU A 208 -5.99 10.09 23.16
C LEU A 208 -4.88 10.55 22.21
N ILE A 209 -4.24 11.69 22.46
CA ILE A 209 -3.22 12.25 21.58
C ILE A 209 -2.01 11.30 21.43
N PRO A 210 -1.40 10.79 22.52
CA PRO A 210 -0.30 9.84 22.41
C PRO A 210 -0.68 8.57 21.64
N GLU A 211 -1.89 8.05 21.85
CA GLU A 211 -2.38 6.85 21.15
C GLU A 211 -2.54 7.11 19.65
N LEU A 212 -3.08 8.27 19.25
CA LEU A 212 -3.19 8.64 17.84
C LEU A 212 -1.82 8.81 17.18
N ILE A 213 -0.86 9.41 17.90
CA ILE A 213 0.53 9.57 17.41
C ILE A 213 1.20 8.20 17.29
N HIS A 214 1.01 7.30 18.27
CA HIS A 214 1.51 5.93 18.22
C HIS A 214 1.00 5.16 17.00
N ARG A 215 -0.24 5.42 16.60
CA ARG A 215 -0.84 4.88 15.35
C ARG A 215 -0.38 5.62 14.08
N GLY A 216 0.63 6.47 14.16
CA GLY A 216 1.22 7.17 13.01
C GLY A 216 0.44 8.38 12.50
N LEU A 217 -0.56 8.87 13.26
CA LEU A 217 -1.32 10.04 12.89
C LEU A 217 -0.58 11.32 13.29
N LYS A 218 -0.61 12.34 12.43
CA LYS A 218 -0.18 13.70 12.78
C LYS A 218 -1.36 14.42 13.44
N VAL A 219 -1.24 14.73 14.71
CA VAL A 219 -2.29 15.36 15.51
C VAL A 219 -1.98 16.83 15.70
N ALA A 220 -2.97 17.69 15.51
CA ALA A 220 -2.97 19.07 15.94
C ALA A 220 -4.22 19.31 16.81
N THR A 221 -4.08 20.12 17.85
CA THR A 221 -5.18 20.45 18.75
C THR A 221 -5.57 21.91 18.62
N VAL A 222 -6.88 22.18 18.69
CA VAL A 222 -7.42 23.54 18.77
C VAL A 222 -8.30 23.58 20.01
N LYS A 223 -7.94 24.40 20.97
CA LYS A 223 -8.75 24.65 22.19
C LYS A 223 -9.60 25.89 21.96
N HIS A 224 -10.91 25.78 22.12
CA HIS A 224 -11.81 26.89 22.16
C HIS A 224 -12.15 27.18 23.62
N ASP A 225 -11.80 28.34 24.09
CA ASP A 225 -12.22 28.85 25.43
C ASP A 225 -13.26 29.95 25.22
N GLY A 226 -14.39 29.87 25.95
CA GLY A 226 -15.49 30.84 25.86
C GLY A 226 -15.23 32.14 26.64
N HIS A 227 -14.05 32.29 27.23
CA HIS A 227 -13.63 33.47 27.98
C HIS A 227 -12.40 34.11 27.35
N SER A 228 -12.03 35.34 27.73
CA SER A 228 -10.91 36.10 27.15
C SER A 228 -9.64 35.25 27.05
N PHE A 229 -9.11 35.18 25.82
CA PHE A 229 -7.93 34.41 25.47
C PHE A 229 -6.67 35.06 26.03
N GLU A 230 -5.94 34.34 26.89
CA GLU A 230 -4.54 34.61 27.17
C GLU A 230 -3.69 33.62 26.34
N PRO A 231 -2.63 34.11 25.64
CA PRO A 231 -1.76 33.21 24.89
C PRO A 231 -1.13 32.15 25.79
N ASP A 232 -0.94 30.94 25.26
CA ASP A 232 -0.30 29.84 25.98
C ASP A 232 1.07 30.25 26.53
N SER A 233 1.30 29.95 27.81
CA SER A 233 2.59 30.16 28.48
C SER A 233 3.31 28.84 28.67
N PRO A 234 4.67 28.80 28.75
CA PRO A 234 5.39 27.59 29.09
C PRO A 234 4.90 26.96 30.37
N GLY A 235 4.45 25.69 30.29
CA GLY A 235 3.90 24.97 31.45
C GLY A 235 2.37 24.90 31.50
N THR A 236 1.64 25.39 30.49
CA THR A 236 0.19 25.17 30.32
C THR A 236 -0.10 23.94 29.45
N ASP A 237 -1.31 23.38 29.59
CA ASP A 237 -1.74 22.13 28.94
C ASP A 237 -1.69 22.12 27.39
N SER A 238 -1.42 23.26 26.78
CA SER A 238 -1.46 23.47 25.32
C SER A 238 -0.11 23.91 24.72
N TYR A 239 0.98 23.91 25.53
CA TYR A 239 2.31 24.27 25.09
C TYR A 239 3.15 23.07 24.66
#